data_dd3cc4ccef16652374f88f276288cffe
#
_entry.id   dd3cc4ccef16652374f88f276288cffe
#
_cell.length_a   1.000
_cell.length_b   1.000
_cell.length_c   1.000
_cell.angle_alpha   90.00
_cell.angle_beta   90.00
_cell.angle_gamma   90.00
#
_symmetry.space_group_name_H-M   'P 1'
#
loop_
_entity.id
_entity.type
_entity.pdbx_description
1 polymer ?
#
loop_
_entity_poly.entity_id
_entity_poly.type
_entity_poly.pdbx_seq_one_letter_code
_entity_poly.pdbx_strand_id
1 'polypeptide(L)'
;MKTLATLIITFCLALTPVGIIAGQRDADPEGDGFEAKLKFETREIKLGDIHGSDADRSFSFIGVNAGNAPLVLTYVHPSCNCVRLQYPREPIAPGDTLRIQGRLNSHGLSYGPFRRDIIVRSNAAEPKIRLLLTGTVSPDSID
;
A
#
# COMPACT_ATOMS: atom_id res chain seq x y z
N MET A 1 47.03 81.02 -10.37
CA MET A 1 47.43 80.11 -11.40
C MET A 1 46.96 78.71 -11.04
N LYS A 2 45.99 78.25 -11.83
CA LYS A 2 45.86 76.87 -12.18
C LYS A 2 45.19 76.01 -11.14
N THR A 3 44.01 76.14 -10.99
CA THR A 3 42.89 75.29 -11.44
C THR A 3 43.21 73.80 -11.53
N LEU A 4 43.03 73.14 -10.46
CA LEU A 4 42.90 71.70 -10.48
C LEU A 4 41.45 71.38 -10.50
N ALA A 5 41.03 70.95 -11.64
CA ALA A 5 39.74 70.33 -11.81
C ALA A 5 39.66 69.06 -11.02
N THR A 6 38.96 69.14 -9.94
CA THR A 6 38.62 67.92 -9.19
C THR A 6 37.48 67.19 -9.91
N LEU A 7 37.87 66.22 -10.62
CA LEU A 7 36.97 65.29 -11.25
C LEU A 7 36.37 64.40 -10.17
N ILE A 8 35.25 64.78 -9.65
CA ILE A 8 34.47 63.91 -8.78
C ILE A 8 33.77 62.96 -9.71
N ILE A 9 34.38 61.83 -9.87
CA ILE A 9 33.69 60.72 -10.42
C ILE A 9 32.75 60.19 -9.38
N THR A 10 31.55 60.69 -9.45
CA THR A 10 30.46 60.10 -8.70
C THR A 10 30.14 58.76 -9.37
N PHE A 11 30.84 57.75 -8.90
CA PHE A 11 30.49 56.39 -9.21
C PHE A 11 29.20 56.04 -8.50
N CYS A 12 28.12 56.31 -9.16
CA CYS A 12 26.82 55.91 -8.72
C CYS A 12 26.75 54.37 -8.88
N LEU A 13 27.18 53.71 -7.84
CA LEU A 13 27.02 52.27 -7.74
C LEU A 13 25.54 52.01 -7.56
N ALA A 14 24.87 51.88 -8.68
CA ALA A 14 23.54 51.29 -8.68
C ALA A 14 23.66 49.85 -8.21
N LEU A 15 23.63 49.66 -6.91
CA LEU A 15 23.28 48.36 -6.35
C LEU A 15 21.83 48.11 -6.72
N THR A 16 21.65 47.43 -7.83
CA THR A 16 20.42 46.70 -8.01
C THR A 16 20.47 45.52 -7.05
N PRO A 17 19.61 45.43 -6.06
CA PRO A 17 19.40 44.19 -5.41
C PRO A 17 18.76 43.27 -6.46
N VAL A 18 19.54 42.42 -7.04
CA VAL A 18 19.01 41.24 -7.65
C VAL A 18 18.33 40.50 -6.51
N GLY A 19 17.05 40.75 -6.37
CA GLY A 19 16.20 39.92 -5.60
C GLY A 19 16.24 38.53 -6.23
N ILE A 20 17.18 37.74 -5.75
CA ILE A 20 17.05 36.31 -5.88
C ILE A 20 15.81 35.99 -5.05
N ILE A 21 14.68 36.01 -5.71
CA ILE A 21 13.56 35.20 -5.28
C ILE A 21 14.04 33.78 -5.49
N ALA A 22 14.85 33.30 -4.58
CA ALA A 22 14.88 31.91 -4.29
C ALA A 22 13.44 31.58 -3.91
N GLY A 23 12.67 31.18 -4.89
CA GLY A 23 11.49 30.40 -4.62
C GLY A 23 11.99 29.26 -3.80
N GLN A 24 11.94 29.41 -2.50
CA GLN A 24 11.80 28.29 -1.62
C GLN A 24 10.52 27.66 -2.11
N ARG A 25 10.67 26.75 -3.06
CA ARG A 25 9.83 25.59 -3.05
C ARG A 25 10.16 25.03 -1.69
N ASP A 26 9.24 25.25 -0.78
CA ASP A 26 9.03 24.32 0.27
C ASP A 26 8.77 23.01 -0.46
N ALA A 27 9.85 22.34 -0.82
CA ALA A 27 9.85 20.94 -1.00
C ALA A 27 9.47 20.47 0.40
N ASP A 28 8.17 20.27 0.61
CA ASP A 28 7.77 19.34 1.61
C ASP A 28 8.74 18.18 1.48
N PRO A 29 9.39 17.76 2.55
CA PRO A 29 10.08 16.50 2.55
C PRO A 29 9.01 15.40 2.57
N GLU A 30 8.17 15.37 1.57
CA GLU A 30 7.57 14.13 1.11
C GLU A 30 8.76 13.35 0.61
N GLY A 31 9.32 12.65 1.61
CA GLY A 31 10.57 12.00 1.49
C GLY A 31 10.63 11.22 0.20
N ASP A 32 11.64 11.51 -0.61
CA ASP A 32 12.28 10.51 -1.45
C ASP A 32 12.90 9.40 -0.57
N GLY A 33 12.30 9.20 0.60
CA GLY A 33 12.57 8.07 1.46
C GLY A 33 12.21 6.81 0.71
N PHE A 34 13.10 5.85 0.73
CA PHE A 34 12.80 4.50 0.26
C PHE A 34 11.60 3.98 1.07
N GLU A 35 10.46 3.91 0.45
CA GLU A 35 9.22 3.51 1.08
C GLU A 35 8.54 2.41 0.26
N ALA A 36 8.21 1.31 0.92
CA ALA A 36 7.37 0.29 0.33
C ALA A 36 5.90 0.70 0.40
N LYS A 37 5.14 0.43 -0.64
CA LYS A 37 3.70 0.71 -0.69
C LYS A 37 2.96 -0.54 -1.17
N LEU A 38 2.14 -1.10 -0.30
CA LEU A 38 1.34 -2.26 -0.64
C LEU A 38 -0.05 -1.81 -1.12
N LYS A 39 -0.36 -2.16 -2.36
CA LYS A 39 -1.65 -1.89 -2.96
C LYS A 39 -2.27 -3.19 -3.47
N PHE A 40 -3.47 -3.51 -3.01
CA PHE A 40 -4.25 -4.64 -3.51
C PHE A 40 -5.19 -4.21 -4.62
N GLU A 41 -5.41 -5.08 -5.60
CA GLU A 41 -6.41 -4.90 -6.66
C GLU A 41 -7.81 -4.84 -6.07
N THR A 42 -8.06 -5.71 -5.10
CA THR A 42 -9.29 -5.72 -4.31
C THR A 42 -8.98 -6.07 -2.87
N ARG A 43 -9.72 -5.49 -1.95
CA ARG A 43 -9.64 -5.82 -0.52
C ARG A 43 -10.77 -6.73 -0.06
N GLU A 44 -11.69 -7.07 -0.96
CA GLU A 44 -12.82 -7.96 -0.69
C GLU A 44 -12.98 -9.00 -1.80
N ILE A 45 -13.13 -10.25 -1.41
CA ILE A 45 -13.50 -11.34 -2.29
C ILE A 45 -14.82 -11.93 -1.81
N LYS A 46 -15.78 -11.98 -2.73
CA LYS A 46 -17.08 -12.61 -2.54
C LYS A 46 -17.00 -14.05 -3.06
N LEU A 47 -17.08 -15.00 -2.17
CA LEU A 47 -17.01 -16.42 -2.51
C LEU A 47 -18.36 -16.98 -3.02
N GLY A 48 -19.44 -16.20 -2.86
CA GLY A 48 -20.79 -16.61 -3.25
C GLY A 48 -21.38 -17.66 -2.32
N ASP A 49 -22.25 -18.51 -2.87
CA ASP A 49 -22.88 -19.58 -2.12
C ASP A 49 -21.95 -20.79 -2.07
N ILE A 50 -21.80 -21.34 -0.87
CA ILE A 50 -20.98 -22.51 -0.57
C ILE A 50 -21.90 -23.53 0.09
N HIS A 51 -21.91 -24.76 -0.43
CA HIS A 51 -22.63 -25.85 0.19
C HIS A 51 -21.77 -26.53 1.24
N GLY A 52 -22.39 -27.10 2.27
CA GLY A 52 -21.69 -27.76 3.37
C GLY A 52 -20.84 -28.96 2.93
N SER A 53 -21.25 -29.63 1.83
CA SER A 53 -20.53 -30.72 1.19
C SER A 53 -19.44 -30.27 0.20
N ASP A 54 -19.41 -28.98 -0.13
CA ASP A 54 -18.40 -28.45 -1.05
C ASP A 54 -16.98 -28.67 -0.49
N ALA A 55 -16.07 -28.97 -1.41
CA ALA A 55 -14.66 -28.97 -1.10
C ALA A 55 -14.18 -27.55 -0.71
N ASP A 56 -13.01 -27.48 -0.11
CA ASP A 56 -12.37 -26.23 0.24
C ASP A 56 -12.44 -25.21 -0.91
N ARG A 57 -12.88 -23.99 -0.61
CA ARG A 57 -12.90 -22.90 -1.58
C ARG A 57 -11.56 -22.17 -1.60
N SER A 58 -10.94 -22.18 -2.77
CA SER A 58 -9.69 -21.43 -3.01
C SER A 58 -9.98 -20.00 -3.39
N PHE A 59 -9.13 -19.10 -2.93
CA PHE A 59 -9.18 -17.67 -3.26
C PHE A 59 -7.77 -17.09 -3.36
N SER A 60 -7.65 -15.92 -3.97
CA SER A 60 -6.36 -15.25 -4.12
C SER A 60 -6.53 -13.74 -4.12
N PHE A 61 -5.80 -13.07 -3.25
CA PHE A 61 -5.63 -11.61 -3.29
C PHE A 61 -4.35 -11.28 -4.02
N ILE A 62 -4.45 -10.38 -4.98
CA ILE A 62 -3.31 -9.89 -5.78
C ILE A 62 -3.00 -8.49 -5.32
N GLY A 63 -1.73 -8.26 -5.00
CA GLY A 63 -1.22 -6.96 -4.63
C GLY A 63 0.05 -6.63 -5.40
N VAL A 64 0.44 -5.38 -5.35
CA VAL A 64 1.65 -4.87 -5.98
C VAL A 64 2.41 -3.99 -4.99
N ASN A 65 3.73 -4.06 -5.04
CA ASN A 65 4.57 -3.07 -4.38
C ASN A 65 4.62 -1.81 -5.25
N ALA A 66 3.78 -0.85 -4.96
CA ALA A 66 3.69 0.43 -5.66
C ALA A 66 4.68 1.48 -5.13
N GLY A 67 5.56 1.10 -4.23
CA GLY A 67 6.61 1.94 -3.66
C GLY A 67 7.93 1.86 -4.42
N ASN A 68 8.97 2.40 -3.82
CA ASN A 68 10.34 2.41 -4.34
C ASN A 68 11.34 1.66 -3.45
N ALA A 69 10.86 1.01 -2.40
CA ALA A 69 11.64 0.16 -1.51
C ALA A 69 11.11 -1.27 -1.49
N PRO A 70 11.93 -2.28 -1.15
CA PRO A 70 11.47 -3.65 -1.00
C PRO A 70 10.35 -3.77 0.04
N LEU A 71 9.29 -4.48 -0.32
CA LEU A 71 8.13 -4.75 0.52
C LEU A 71 8.29 -6.12 1.19
N VAL A 72 8.12 -6.15 2.51
CA VAL A 72 8.15 -7.39 3.29
C VAL A 72 6.83 -7.55 4.02
N LEU A 73 6.18 -8.70 3.82
CA LEU A 73 5.01 -9.08 4.62
C LEU A 73 5.51 -9.70 5.93
N THR A 74 5.23 -9.03 7.04
CA THR A 74 5.68 -9.48 8.36
C THR A 74 4.69 -10.40 9.04
N TYR A 75 3.41 -10.27 8.69
CA TYR A 75 2.33 -11.01 9.31
C TYR A 75 1.11 -11.06 8.41
N VAL A 76 0.60 -12.25 8.17
CA VAL A 76 -0.67 -12.46 7.45
C VAL A 76 -1.46 -13.50 8.22
N HIS A 77 -2.59 -13.10 8.79
CA HIS A 77 -3.38 -13.96 9.67
C HIS A 77 -4.88 -13.82 9.43
N PRO A 78 -5.60 -14.93 9.29
CA PRO A 78 -7.05 -14.92 9.18
C PRO A 78 -7.70 -14.81 10.56
N SER A 79 -8.93 -14.32 10.59
CA SER A 79 -9.73 -14.20 11.82
C SER A 79 -10.27 -15.54 12.34
N CYS A 80 -10.14 -16.62 11.57
CA CYS A 80 -10.56 -17.96 11.98
C CYS A 80 -9.60 -19.05 11.47
N ASN A 81 -9.59 -20.18 12.14
CA ASN A 81 -8.83 -21.38 11.72
C ASN A 81 -9.43 -22.06 10.48
N CYS A 82 -10.60 -21.62 10.02
CA CYS A 82 -11.25 -22.13 8.81
C CYS A 82 -10.58 -21.66 7.53
N VAL A 83 -9.66 -20.70 7.62
CA VAL A 83 -8.89 -20.17 6.49
C VAL A 83 -7.43 -20.54 6.63
N ARG A 84 -6.87 -21.15 5.60
CA ARG A 84 -5.43 -21.41 5.49
C ARG A 84 -4.86 -20.50 4.44
N LEU A 85 -3.70 -19.87 4.75
CA LEU A 85 -3.07 -18.87 3.90
C LEU A 85 -1.65 -19.29 3.50
N GLN A 86 -1.29 -18.94 2.27
CA GLN A 86 0.06 -18.99 1.74
C GLN A 86 0.40 -17.62 1.14
N TYR A 87 1.54 -17.07 1.48
CA TYR A 87 2.01 -15.77 1.02
C TYR A 87 3.53 -15.74 0.91
N PRO A 88 4.09 -14.86 0.07
CA PRO A 88 5.53 -14.76 -0.07
C PRO A 88 6.20 -14.30 1.22
N ARG A 89 7.30 -14.95 1.58
CA ARG A 89 8.12 -14.62 2.74
C ARG A 89 9.33 -13.77 2.36
N GLU A 90 9.66 -13.75 1.09
CA GLU A 90 10.78 -13.01 0.53
C GLU A 90 10.37 -11.56 0.26
N PRO A 91 11.34 -10.63 0.30
CA PRO A 91 11.08 -9.25 -0.07
C PRO A 91 10.57 -9.15 -1.52
N ILE A 92 9.58 -8.31 -1.72
CA ILE A 92 8.96 -8.05 -3.03
C ILE A 92 9.54 -6.74 -3.55
N ALA A 93 10.21 -6.81 -4.70
CA ALA A 93 10.85 -5.66 -5.31
C ALA A 93 9.81 -4.58 -5.72
N PRO A 94 10.21 -3.30 -5.82
CA PRO A 94 9.35 -2.25 -6.33
C PRO A 94 8.78 -2.60 -7.70
N GLY A 95 7.47 -2.45 -7.86
CA GLY A 95 6.74 -2.77 -9.09
C GLY A 95 6.34 -4.24 -9.24
N ASP A 96 6.86 -5.13 -8.41
CA ASP A 96 6.53 -6.55 -8.47
C ASP A 96 5.18 -6.85 -7.82
N THR A 97 4.57 -7.92 -8.31
CA THR A 97 3.27 -8.41 -7.83
C THR A 97 3.47 -9.48 -6.77
N LEU A 98 2.62 -9.44 -5.76
CA LEU A 98 2.52 -10.49 -4.75
C LEU A 98 1.15 -11.15 -4.81
N ARG A 99 1.09 -12.38 -4.32
CA ARG A 99 -0.15 -13.14 -4.24
C ARG A 99 -0.30 -13.75 -2.85
N ILE A 100 -1.42 -13.49 -2.21
CA ILE A 100 -1.84 -14.17 -0.99
C ILE A 100 -2.90 -15.18 -1.41
N GLN A 101 -2.54 -16.44 -1.38
CA GLN A 101 -3.44 -17.54 -1.71
C GLN A 101 -4.05 -18.10 -0.44
N GLY A 102 -5.29 -18.52 -0.52
CA GLY A 102 -5.95 -19.14 0.60
C GLY A 102 -6.96 -20.19 0.22
N ARG A 103 -7.30 -20.99 1.22
CA ARG A 103 -8.38 -21.98 1.16
C ARG A 103 -9.28 -21.77 2.37
N LEU A 104 -10.56 -21.70 2.11
CA LEU A 104 -11.60 -21.67 3.11
C LEU A 104 -12.18 -23.08 3.25
N ASN A 105 -12.11 -23.63 4.45
CA ASN A 105 -12.78 -24.89 4.78
C ASN A 105 -14.23 -24.58 5.18
N SER A 106 -15.19 -25.10 4.42
CA SER A 106 -16.61 -24.87 4.65
C SER A 106 -17.18 -25.66 5.84
N HIS A 107 -16.59 -26.81 6.17
CA HIS A 107 -17.07 -27.70 7.24
C HIS A 107 -17.09 -27.06 8.65
N GLY A 108 -16.31 -26.01 8.85
CA GLY A 108 -16.28 -25.29 10.13
C GLY A 108 -17.17 -24.06 10.19
N LEU A 109 -17.98 -23.81 9.16
CA LEU A 109 -18.85 -22.66 9.06
C LEU A 109 -20.31 -23.01 9.40
N SER A 110 -20.96 -22.11 10.11
CA SER A 110 -22.41 -22.20 10.31
C SER A 110 -23.15 -21.79 9.04
N TYR A 111 -24.34 -22.34 8.83
CA TYR A 111 -25.22 -21.92 7.74
C TYR A 111 -25.55 -20.43 7.82
N GLY A 112 -25.69 -19.81 6.68
CA GLY A 112 -25.98 -18.40 6.54
C GLY A 112 -24.80 -17.57 6.06
N PRO A 113 -24.96 -16.25 6.03
CA PRO A 113 -23.90 -15.34 5.58
C PRO A 113 -22.71 -15.36 6.53
N PHE A 114 -21.52 -15.34 5.97
CA PHE A 114 -20.28 -15.25 6.72
C PHE A 114 -19.40 -14.11 6.25
N ARG A 115 -18.57 -13.65 7.16
CA ARG A 115 -17.53 -12.66 6.93
C ARG A 115 -16.27 -13.10 7.68
N ARG A 116 -15.13 -13.09 6.98
CA ARG A 116 -13.83 -13.42 7.57
C ARG A 116 -12.82 -12.35 7.17
N ASP A 117 -12.17 -11.82 8.17
CA ASP A 117 -11.11 -10.83 7.99
C ASP A 117 -9.75 -11.54 7.89
N ILE A 118 -8.88 -10.99 7.06
CA ILE A 118 -7.46 -11.36 6.99
C ILE A 118 -6.68 -10.09 7.25
N ILE A 119 -5.84 -10.13 8.27
CA ILE A 119 -4.97 -9.02 8.62
C ILE A 119 -3.61 -9.23 7.97
N VAL A 120 -3.20 -8.26 7.16
CA VAL A 120 -1.89 -8.20 6.53
C VAL A 120 -1.09 -7.10 7.19
N ARG A 121 0.10 -7.43 7.68
CA ARG A 121 1.07 -6.44 8.17
C ARG A 121 2.32 -6.49 7.32
N SER A 122 2.88 -5.33 7.06
CA SER A 122 4.08 -5.17 6.25
C SER A 122 4.89 -3.95 6.71
N ASN A 123 6.05 -3.77 6.08
CA ASN A 123 6.87 -2.57 6.23
C ASN A 123 6.42 -1.41 5.33
N ALA A 124 5.25 -1.51 4.73
CA ALA A 124 4.70 -0.46 3.86
C ALA A 124 4.23 0.77 4.64
N ALA A 125 4.02 1.88 3.93
CA ALA A 125 3.45 3.12 4.45
C ALA A 125 2.13 2.88 5.20
N GLU A 126 1.25 2.03 4.67
CA GLU A 126 0.10 1.49 5.39
C GLU A 126 0.50 0.14 6.03
N PRO A 127 0.94 0.14 7.30
CA PRO A 127 1.55 -1.06 7.88
C PRO A 127 0.56 -2.18 8.19
N LYS A 128 -0.74 -1.88 8.16
CA LYS A 128 -1.82 -2.83 8.45
C LYS A 128 -2.96 -2.67 7.47
N ILE A 129 -3.18 -3.70 6.67
CA ILE A 129 -4.30 -3.77 5.73
C ILE A 129 -5.23 -4.90 6.16
N ARG A 130 -6.53 -4.64 6.03
CA ARG A 130 -7.57 -5.64 6.24
C ARG A 130 -8.10 -6.10 4.88
N LEU A 131 -8.06 -7.40 4.64
CA LEU A 131 -8.71 -8.05 3.52
C LEU A 131 -9.95 -8.79 4.03
N LEU A 132 -10.95 -8.94 3.18
CA LEU A 132 -12.25 -9.43 3.54
C LEU A 132 -12.68 -10.58 2.63
N LEU A 133 -13.16 -11.65 3.24
CA LEU A 133 -13.85 -12.74 2.57
C LEU A 133 -15.30 -12.74 3.00
N THR A 134 -16.21 -12.78 2.05
CA THR A 134 -17.65 -12.86 2.30
C THR A 134 -18.29 -13.94 1.46
N GLY A 135 -19.41 -14.47 1.94
CA GLY A 135 -20.18 -15.48 1.23
C GLY A 135 -21.36 -15.95 2.09
N THR A 136 -22.03 -16.95 1.60
CA THR A 136 -23.16 -17.58 2.29
C THR A 136 -22.95 -19.09 2.30
N VAL A 137 -23.15 -19.73 3.43
CA VAL A 137 -23.16 -21.19 3.53
C VAL A 137 -24.60 -21.67 3.49
N SER A 138 -24.92 -22.46 2.48
CA SER A 138 -26.23 -23.08 2.31
C SER A 138 -26.18 -24.56 2.70
N PRO A 139 -27.27 -25.11 3.27
CA PRO A 139 -27.36 -26.54 3.48
C PRO A 139 -27.32 -27.26 2.14
N ASP A 140 -26.83 -28.49 2.15
CA ASP A 140 -26.90 -29.36 0.98
C ASP A 140 -28.36 -29.61 0.60
N SER A 141 -28.68 -29.46 -0.68
CA SER A 141 -30.01 -29.82 -1.18
C SER A 141 -30.17 -31.34 -1.03
N ILE A 142 -31.08 -31.74 -0.19
CA ILE A 142 -31.49 -33.15 -0.12
C ILE A 142 -32.50 -33.35 -1.24
N ASP A 143 -32.05 -33.88 -2.37
CA ASP A 143 -32.91 -34.40 -3.40
C ASP A 143 -33.41 -35.80 -3.01
#